data_d7eb5731b1c691f6458404935ddbe4dd
#
_entry.id   d7eb5731b1c691f6458404935ddbe4dd
#
_cell.length_a   1.000
_cell.length_b   1.000
_cell.length_c   1.000
_cell.angle_alpha   90.00
_cell.angle_beta   90.00
_cell.angle_gamma   90.00
#
_symmetry.space_group_name_H-M   'P 1'
#
loop_
_entity.id
_entity.type
_entity.pdbx_description
1 polymer ?
#
loop_
_entity_poly.entity_id
_entity_poly.type
_entity_poly.pdbx_seq_one_letter_code
_entity_poly.pdbx_strand_id
1 'polypeptide(L)'
;VLNDVPLSARIFNEEPFGPVAAVRGFEKIEDAIAEANRLPFGLAGYAFTTSLKYAHLLAQRLEVGMLWINQAAAPAAELPFGGLKDSGYGSEGGSEAVEAHLNTRLVSIMNA
;
A
#
# COMPACT_ATOMS: atom_id res chain seq x y z
N VAL A 1 18.03 -8.24 11.35
CA VAL A 1 16.65 -8.36 11.84
C VAL A 1 16.62 -7.97 13.32
N LEU A 2 15.69 -7.11 13.69
CA LEU A 2 15.45 -6.68 15.06
C LEU A 2 14.14 -7.28 15.55
N ASN A 3 14.15 -7.88 16.74
CA ASN A 3 12.97 -8.47 17.37
C ASN A 3 12.61 -7.72 18.65
N ASP A 4 11.34 -7.76 19.03
CA ASP A 4 10.80 -7.15 20.25
C ASP A 4 11.11 -5.66 20.43
N VAL A 5 11.28 -4.95 19.32
CA VAL A 5 11.46 -3.50 19.33
C VAL A 5 10.16 -2.83 19.76
N PRO A 6 10.17 -1.86 20.69
CA PRO A 6 8.95 -1.17 21.09
C PRO A 6 8.38 -0.33 19.93
N LEU A 7 7.05 -0.26 19.82
CA LEU A 7 6.37 0.51 18.77
C LEU A 7 6.72 2.01 18.79
N SER A 8 7.18 2.53 19.92
CA SER A 8 7.66 3.91 20.04
C SER A 8 9.04 4.16 19.42
N ALA A 9 9.76 3.10 19.03
CA ALA A 9 11.06 3.25 18.39
C ALA A 9 10.95 3.86 17.00
N ARG A 10 11.91 4.68 16.62
CA ARG A 10 11.93 5.39 15.33
C ARG A 10 11.75 4.46 14.13
N ILE A 11 12.30 3.25 14.17
CA ILE A 11 12.20 2.26 13.08
C ILE A 11 10.76 1.84 12.75
N PHE A 12 9.81 1.98 13.69
CA PHE A 12 8.39 1.74 13.45
C PHE A 12 7.61 3.01 13.11
N ASN A 13 8.24 4.17 13.13
CA ASN A 13 7.58 5.45 12.94
C ASN A 13 8.17 6.28 11.79
N GLU A 14 9.34 5.89 11.32
CA GLU A 14 10.04 6.50 10.20
C GLU A 14 10.44 5.40 9.21
N GLU A 15 10.40 5.69 7.92
CA GLU A 15 10.81 4.72 6.90
C GLU A 15 12.33 4.50 6.94
N PRO A 16 12.82 3.28 7.26
CA PRO A 16 14.23 3.00 7.33
C PRO A 16 14.80 2.68 5.94
N PHE A 17 15.61 3.57 5.39
CA PHE A 17 16.39 3.30 4.17
C PHE A 17 17.68 2.56 4.52
N GLY A 18 17.62 1.22 4.58
CA GLY A 18 18.79 0.40 4.91
C GLY A 18 18.45 -1.08 5.06
N PRO A 19 19.45 -1.95 5.20
CA PRO A 19 19.29 -3.40 5.28
C PRO A 19 18.84 -3.83 6.69
N VAL A 20 17.76 -3.26 7.18
CA VAL A 20 17.20 -3.53 8.50
C VAL A 20 15.73 -3.93 8.39
N ALA A 21 15.32 -4.91 9.19
CA ALA A 21 13.92 -5.30 9.34
C ALA A 21 13.60 -5.42 10.83
N ALA A 22 12.53 -4.75 11.25
CA ALA A 22 11.93 -4.92 12.56
C ALA A 22 10.79 -5.92 12.48
N VAL A 23 10.77 -6.89 13.38
CA VAL A 23 9.78 -7.96 13.43
C VAL A 23 9.06 -7.89 14.77
N ARG A 24 7.75 -8.08 14.74
CA ARG A 24 6.90 -8.13 15.92
C ARG A 24 5.83 -9.20 15.76
N GLY A 25 5.57 -9.95 16.82
CA GLY A 25 4.43 -10.87 16.90
C GLY A 25 3.11 -10.13 17.16
N PHE A 26 2.01 -10.75 16.77
CA PHE A 26 0.65 -10.32 17.09
C PHE A 26 -0.20 -11.56 17.45
N GLU A 27 -1.24 -11.37 18.23
CA GLU A 27 -2.19 -12.42 18.60
C GLU A 27 -3.46 -12.37 17.74
N LYS A 28 -3.91 -11.18 17.40
CA LYS A 28 -5.12 -10.95 16.60
C LYS A 28 -4.76 -10.25 15.29
N ILE A 29 -5.34 -10.72 14.20
CA ILE A 29 -5.10 -10.13 12.87
C ILE A 29 -5.55 -8.66 12.81
N GLU A 30 -6.56 -8.31 13.58
CA GLU A 30 -7.08 -6.94 13.68
C GLU A 30 -6.03 -5.97 14.22
N ASP A 31 -5.23 -6.41 15.21
CA ASP A 31 -4.14 -5.60 15.78
C ASP A 31 -3.01 -5.40 14.76
N ALA A 32 -2.70 -6.45 13.99
CA ALA A 32 -1.72 -6.34 12.92
C ALA A 32 -2.17 -5.38 11.81
N ILE A 33 -3.45 -5.42 11.42
CA ILE A 33 -4.02 -4.50 10.43
C ILE A 33 -4.01 -3.06 10.96
N ALA A 34 -4.41 -2.86 12.22
CA ALA A 34 -4.41 -1.54 12.84
C ALA A 34 -3.00 -0.93 12.88
N GLU A 35 -1.99 -1.74 13.23
CA GLU A 35 -0.61 -1.28 13.24
C GLU A 35 -0.08 -1.00 11.82
N ALA A 36 -0.40 -1.85 10.85
CA ALA A 36 0.00 -1.64 9.45
C ALA A 36 -0.58 -0.35 8.86
N ASN A 37 -1.79 0.05 9.28
CA ASN A 37 -2.48 1.25 8.79
C ASN A 37 -2.17 2.51 9.62
N ARG A 38 -1.44 2.39 10.73
CA ARG A 38 -1.27 3.47 11.72
C ARG A 38 -0.55 4.70 11.18
N LEU A 39 0.43 4.51 10.32
CA LEU A 39 1.22 5.60 9.78
C LEU A 39 0.55 6.26 8.57
N PRO A 40 0.93 7.49 8.24
CA PRO A 40 0.42 8.18 7.05
C PRO A 40 1.06 7.68 5.75
N PHE A 41 1.54 6.45 5.72
CA PHE A 41 2.16 5.83 4.56
C PHE A 41 1.39 4.58 4.14
N GLY A 42 1.35 4.30 2.84
CA GLY A 42 0.66 3.14 2.29
C GLY A 42 1.10 2.83 0.86
N LEU A 43 2.38 2.50 0.64
CA LEU A 43 2.85 2.16 -0.70
C LEU A 43 2.59 0.69 -1.00
N ALA A 44 3.22 -0.22 -0.27
CA ALA A 44 3.20 -1.65 -0.55
C ALA A 44 3.00 -2.47 0.72
N GLY A 45 2.22 -3.53 0.60
CA GLY A 45 2.03 -4.54 1.62
C GLY A 45 2.29 -5.94 1.07
N TYR A 46 2.75 -6.83 1.94
CA TYR A 46 2.99 -8.23 1.61
C TYR A 46 2.36 -9.11 2.68
N ALA A 47 1.64 -10.12 2.25
CA ALA A 47 1.01 -11.05 3.17
C ALA A 47 1.22 -12.50 2.71
N PHE A 48 1.45 -13.39 3.65
CA PHE A 48 1.56 -14.81 3.39
C PHE A 48 0.56 -15.57 4.26
N THR A 49 -0.39 -16.24 3.63
CA THR A 49 -1.45 -16.96 4.32
C THR A 49 -2.01 -18.08 3.45
N THR A 50 -2.39 -19.17 4.06
CA THR A 50 -3.15 -20.24 3.41
C THR A 50 -4.67 -20.06 3.58
N SER A 51 -5.10 -19.08 4.36
CA SER A 51 -6.51 -18.80 4.62
C SER A 51 -7.07 -17.80 3.60
N LEU A 52 -7.98 -18.24 2.77
CA LEU A 52 -8.70 -17.35 1.84
C LEU A 52 -9.48 -16.25 2.58
N LYS A 53 -10.01 -16.57 3.77
CA LYS A 53 -10.68 -15.57 4.64
C LYS A 53 -9.73 -14.45 5.01
N TYR A 54 -8.50 -14.75 5.43
CA TYR A 54 -7.53 -13.72 5.78
C TYR A 54 -7.00 -12.98 4.54
N ALA A 55 -6.83 -13.65 3.42
CA ALA A 55 -6.47 -12.99 2.18
C ALA A 55 -7.49 -11.90 1.80
N HIS A 56 -8.79 -12.23 1.83
CA HIS A 56 -9.85 -11.26 1.56
C HIS A 56 -9.91 -10.14 2.60
N LEU A 57 -9.78 -10.47 3.90
CA LEU A 57 -9.78 -9.49 4.97
C LEU A 57 -8.65 -8.46 4.79
N LEU A 58 -7.45 -8.93 4.49
CA LEU A 58 -6.28 -8.09 4.26
C LEU A 58 -6.46 -7.21 3.01
N ALA A 59 -6.99 -7.79 1.92
CA ALA A 59 -7.26 -7.04 0.70
C ALA A 59 -8.28 -5.90 0.89
N GLN A 60 -9.22 -6.09 1.81
CA GLN A 60 -10.24 -5.07 2.09
C GLN A 60 -9.81 -4.02 3.12
N ARG A 61 -8.87 -4.34 4.00
CA ARG A 61 -8.60 -3.53 5.19
C ARG A 61 -7.20 -2.92 5.26
N LEU A 62 -6.24 -3.43 4.49
CA LEU A 62 -4.93 -2.78 4.42
C LEU A 62 -5.00 -1.54 3.53
N GLU A 63 -4.53 -0.43 4.07
CA GLU A 63 -4.51 0.87 3.40
C GLU A 63 -3.18 1.06 2.66
N VAL A 64 -2.98 0.25 1.64
CA VAL A 64 -1.79 0.29 0.77
C VAL A 64 -2.22 0.35 -0.70
N GLY A 65 -1.44 1.02 -1.51
CA GLY A 65 -1.70 1.10 -2.95
C GLY A 65 -1.46 -0.23 -3.68
N MET A 66 -0.54 -1.03 -3.16
CA MET A 66 -0.21 -2.35 -3.72
C MET A 66 -0.18 -3.41 -2.63
N LEU A 67 -0.89 -4.50 -2.82
CA LEU A 67 -0.88 -5.64 -1.91
C LEU A 67 -0.56 -6.92 -2.66
N TRP A 68 0.51 -7.58 -2.27
CA TRP A 68 0.88 -8.90 -2.78
C TRP A 68 0.60 -9.98 -1.73
N ILE A 69 -0.15 -11.00 -2.12
CA ILE A 69 -0.49 -12.13 -1.26
C ILE A 69 0.17 -13.39 -1.79
N ASN A 70 0.94 -14.06 -0.94
CA ASN A 70 1.71 -15.29 -1.22
C ASN A 70 2.71 -15.17 -2.38
N GLN A 71 3.20 -13.96 -2.63
CA GLN A 71 4.21 -13.69 -3.66
C GLN A 71 5.06 -12.48 -3.27
N ALA A 72 6.22 -12.37 -3.86
CA ALA A 72 7.01 -11.15 -3.86
C ALA A 72 6.40 -10.14 -4.84
N ALA A 73 6.91 -8.91 -4.83
CA ALA A 73 6.50 -7.89 -5.79
C ALA A 73 6.66 -8.40 -7.23
N ALA A 74 5.61 -8.28 -8.02
CA ALA A 74 5.60 -8.63 -9.43
C ALA A 74 5.08 -7.44 -10.25
N PRO A 75 5.86 -6.35 -10.38
CA PRO A 75 5.44 -5.19 -11.16
C PRO A 75 5.32 -5.58 -12.63
N ALA A 76 4.25 -5.14 -13.27
CA ALA A 76 4.03 -5.28 -14.70
C ALA A 76 3.46 -3.97 -15.24
N ALA A 77 3.73 -3.66 -16.50
CA ALA A 77 3.31 -2.40 -17.10
C ALA A 77 1.77 -2.25 -17.14
N GLU A 78 1.06 -3.38 -17.12
CA GLU A 78 -0.40 -3.44 -17.14
C GLU A 78 -1.04 -3.29 -15.77
N LEU A 79 -0.24 -3.29 -14.70
CA LEU A 79 -0.73 -3.18 -13.32
C LEU A 79 -0.46 -1.78 -12.76
N PRO A 80 -1.42 -1.20 -12.03
CA PRO A 80 -1.21 0.08 -11.40
C PRO A 80 -0.14 -0.05 -10.30
N PHE A 81 0.79 0.89 -10.32
CA PHE A 81 1.84 1.04 -9.31
C PHE A 81 1.70 2.43 -8.69
N GLY A 82 1.38 2.49 -7.42
CA GLY A 82 1.20 3.75 -6.72
C GLY A 82 0.94 3.57 -5.25
N GLY A 83 1.07 4.64 -4.49
CA GLY A 83 0.85 4.68 -3.05
C GLY A 83 -0.46 5.37 -2.68
N LEU A 84 -0.89 5.11 -1.46
CA LEU A 84 -1.96 5.84 -0.79
C LEU A 84 -1.35 6.77 0.27
N LYS A 85 -2.16 7.69 0.77
CA LYS A 85 -1.77 8.65 1.81
C LYS A 85 -0.53 9.45 1.36
N ASP A 86 0.43 9.67 2.26
CA ASP A 86 1.66 10.41 1.97
C ASP A 86 2.68 9.64 1.09
N SER A 87 2.38 8.38 0.77
CA SER A 87 3.23 7.57 -0.12
C SER A 87 3.10 7.95 -1.59
N GLY A 88 2.13 8.75 -1.99
CA GLY A 88 2.05 9.29 -3.35
C GLY A 88 0.66 9.65 -3.82
N TYR A 89 0.60 10.28 -4.98
CA TYR A 89 -0.61 10.65 -5.69
C TYR A 89 -0.60 10.03 -7.08
N GLY A 90 -1.74 9.45 -7.48
CA GLY A 90 -1.88 8.80 -8.78
C GLY A 90 -1.17 7.46 -8.87
N SER A 91 -1.10 6.91 -10.07
CA SER A 91 -0.49 5.60 -10.34
C SER A 91 0.38 5.66 -11.59
N GLU A 92 1.44 4.89 -11.57
CA GLU A 92 2.22 4.52 -12.75
C GLU A 92 1.73 3.15 -13.24
N GLY A 93 1.88 2.86 -14.53
CA GLY A 93 1.37 1.59 -15.10
C GLY A 93 -0.15 1.47 -15.07
N GLY A 94 -0.66 0.44 -15.72
CA GLY A 94 -2.10 0.24 -15.87
C GLY A 94 -2.78 1.33 -16.73
N SER A 95 -4.09 1.23 -16.87
CA SER A 95 -4.91 2.25 -17.54
C SER A 95 -4.96 3.56 -16.75
N GLU A 96 -4.84 3.48 -15.43
CA GLU A 96 -4.91 4.58 -14.48
C GLU A 96 -3.77 5.59 -14.64
N ALA A 97 -2.62 5.15 -15.16
CA ALA A 97 -1.47 6.01 -15.40
C ALA A 97 -1.79 7.16 -16.39
N VAL A 98 -2.69 6.92 -17.32
CA VAL A 98 -3.07 7.90 -18.33
C VAL A 98 -3.84 9.08 -17.71
N GLU A 99 -4.62 8.82 -16.68
CA GLU A 99 -5.48 9.85 -16.04
C GLU A 99 -4.65 11.00 -15.44
N ALA A 100 -3.47 10.68 -14.88
CA ALA A 100 -2.57 11.68 -14.31
C ALA A 100 -2.01 12.66 -15.36
N HIS A 101 -2.07 12.32 -16.64
CA HIS A 101 -1.56 13.13 -17.76
C HIS A 101 -2.67 13.86 -18.53
N LEU A 102 -3.92 13.73 -18.10
CA LEU A 102 -5.08 14.30 -18.78
C LEU A 102 -5.74 15.41 -17.96
N ASN A 103 -6.20 16.44 -18.65
CA ASN A 103 -7.07 17.45 -18.08
C ASN A 103 -8.47 17.33 -18.68
N THR A 104 -9.48 17.18 -17.85
CA THR A 104 -10.88 17.20 -18.31
C THR A 104 -11.30 18.63 -18.61
N ARG A 105 -11.88 18.85 -19.82
CA ARG A 105 -12.44 20.13 -20.24
C ARG A 105 -13.84 19.95 -20.76
N LEU A 106 -14.75 20.75 -20.26
CA LEU A 106 -16.07 20.93 -20.90
C LEU A 106 -15.97 22.06 -21.95
N VAL A 107 -16.41 21.77 -23.17
CA VAL A 107 -16.60 22.77 -24.21
C VAL A 107 -18.06 22.74 -24.65
N SER A 108 -18.75 23.86 -24.53
CA SER A 108 -20.12 24.02 -25.02
C SER A 108 -20.14 25.11 -26.08
N ILE A 109 -20.62 24.79 -27.26
CA ILE A 109 -20.75 25.73 -28.37
C ILE A 109 -22.25 25.83 -28.71
N MET A 110 -22.79 27.01 -28.58
CA MET A 110 -24.16 27.29 -29.08
C MET A 110 -24.05 27.80 -30.51
N ASN A 111 -24.86 27.26 -31.39
CA ASN A 111 -24.93 27.75 -32.77
C ASN A 111 -25.30 29.23 -32.77
N ALA A 112 -24.45 30.02 -33.39
CA ALA A 112 -24.72 31.43 -33.63
C ALA A 112 -25.70 31.58 -34.83
#